data_51dcec3919df23b5cfb8e6d5569a90e4
#
_entry.id   51dcec3919df23b5cfb8e6d5569a90e4
#
_cell.length_a   1.000
_cell.length_b   1.000
_cell.length_c   1.000
_cell.angle_alpha   90.00
_cell.angle_beta   90.00
_cell.angle_gamma   90.00
#
_symmetry.space_group_name_H-M   'P 1'
#
loop_
_entity.id
_entity.type
_entity.pdbx_description
1 polymer ?
#
loop_
_entity_poly.entity_id
_entity_poly.type
_entity_poly.pdbx_seq_one_letter_code
_entity_poly.pdbx_strand_id
1 'polypeptide(L)'
;LYHRLLIPAGGFYEWNSLKEKSSFTRPDSSVLYMAGFCDWFENERRFVILTTTANDSMKKIHDRMPLILEREQITDWFDNNKMPVLLQA
;
A
#
# COMPACT_ATOMS: atom_id res chain seq x y z
N LEU A 1 -14.97 13.73 0.52
CA LEU A 1 -15.00 12.28 0.51
C LEU A 1 -13.86 11.71 -0.32
N TYR A 2 -13.19 10.71 0.21
CA TYR A 2 -12.10 10.07 -0.49
C TYR A 2 -12.62 8.96 -1.39
N HIS A 3 -12.03 8.86 -2.56
CA HIS A 3 -12.25 7.72 -3.47
C HIS A 3 -11.15 6.69 -3.26
N ARG A 4 -11.54 5.46 -3.01
CA ARG A 4 -10.60 4.36 -2.85
C ARG A 4 -10.02 3.96 -4.20
N LEU A 5 -8.73 3.63 -4.19
CA LEU A 5 -8.00 3.19 -5.37
C LEU A 5 -7.34 1.86 -5.12
N LEU A 6 -7.11 1.16 -6.20
CA LEU A 6 -6.22 0.01 -6.24
C LEU A 6 -5.08 0.36 -7.20
N ILE A 7 -3.86 0.29 -6.71
CA ILE A 7 -2.68 0.69 -7.47
C ILE A 7 -1.85 -0.55 -7.78
N PRO A 8 -1.83 -1.01 -9.05
CA PRO A 8 -0.98 -2.14 -9.42
C PRO A 8 0.48 -1.70 -9.55
N ALA A 9 1.39 -2.55 -9.09
CA ALA A 9 2.82 -2.30 -9.16
C ALA A 9 3.61 -3.59 -9.28
N GLY A 10 4.74 -3.55 -9.96
CA GLY A 10 5.66 -4.68 -10.03
C GLY A 10 6.46 -4.87 -8.74
N GLY A 11 6.54 -3.85 -7.92
CA GLY A 11 7.27 -3.83 -6.67
C GLY A 11 7.36 -2.42 -6.14
N PHE A 12 8.14 -2.24 -5.10
CA PHE A 12 8.39 -0.92 -4.55
C PHE A 12 9.79 -0.84 -3.95
N TYR A 13 10.25 0.39 -3.73
CA TYR A 13 11.52 0.67 -3.09
C TYR A 13 11.31 1.27 -1.70
N GLU A 14 12.23 1.01 -0.80
CA GLU A 14 12.26 1.64 0.50
C GLU A 14 13.71 1.91 0.91
N TRP A 15 13.90 2.95 1.71
CA TRP A 15 15.23 3.36 2.19
C TRP A 15 15.29 3.18 3.69
N ASN A 16 16.42 2.66 4.17
CA ASN A 16 16.67 2.59 5.62
C ASN A 16 17.20 3.92 6.16
N SER A 17 17.52 3.97 7.45
CA SER A 17 18.04 5.19 8.10
C SER A 17 19.39 5.64 7.52
N LEU A 18 20.13 4.75 6.90
CA LEU A 18 21.41 5.05 6.23
C LEU A 18 21.23 5.45 4.78
N LYS A 19 19.97 5.59 4.32
CA LYS A 19 19.61 5.94 2.94
C LYS A 19 20.03 4.86 1.93
N GLU A 20 20.17 3.64 2.37
CA GLU A 20 20.39 2.49 1.49
C GLU A 20 19.04 2.03 0.94
N LYS A 21 18.99 1.82 -0.37
CA LYS A 21 17.76 1.47 -1.09
C LYS A 21 17.60 -0.02 -1.21
N SER A 22 16.41 -0.51 -0.88
CA SER A 22 16.03 -1.91 -1.06
C SER A 22 14.81 -2.02 -1.96
N SER A 23 14.75 -3.10 -2.73
CA SER A 23 13.66 -3.39 -3.65
C SER A 23 12.84 -4.56 -3.10
N PHE A 24 11.52 -4.43 -3.16
CA PHE A 24 10.59 -5.44 -2.68
C PHE A 24 9.65 -5.87 -3.79
N THR A 25 9.59 -7.17 -4.04
CA THR A 25 8.69 -7.79 -5.02
C THR A 25 8.12 -9.07 -4.43
N ARG A 26 7.06 -9.61 -5.04
CA ARG A 26 6.62 -10.95 -4.69
C ARG A 26 7.62 -11.99 -5.21
N PRO A 27 7.81 -13.13 -4.50
CA PRO A 27 8.74 -14.17 -4.95
C PRO A 27 8.44 -14.70 -6.34
N ASP A 28 7.18 -14.73 -6.73
CA ASP A 28 6.73 -15.22 -8.04
C ASP A 28 6.70 -14.13 -9.11
N SER A 29 7.18 -12.92 -8.79
CA SER A 29 7.15 -11.74 -9.67
C SER A 29 5.75 -11.31 -10.10
N SER A 30 4.71 -11.72 -9.38
CA SER A 30 3.34 -11.28 -9.66
C SER A 30 3.14 -9.82 -9.27
N VAL A 31 2.08 -9.22 -9.81
CA VAL A 31 1.73 -7.83 -9.53
C VAL A 31 1.30 -7.67 -8.07
N LEU A 32 1.79 -6.60 -7.44
CA LEU A 32 1.30 -6.14 -6.14
C LEU A 32 0.14 -5.19 -6.35
N TYR A 33 -0.86 -5.25 -5.47
CA TYR A 33 -1.98 -4.30 -5.48
C TYR A 33 -1.96 -3.53 -4.18
N MET A 34 -1.74 -2.22 -4.29
CA MET A 34 -1.64 -1.34 -3.13
C MET A 34 -2.93 -0.58 -2.93
N ALA A 35 -3.38 -0.48 -1.68
CA ALA A 35 -4.55 0.32 -1.33
C ALA A 35 -4.20 1.80 -1.30
N GLY A 36 -5.08 2.62 -1.85
CA GLY A 36 -4.88 4.05 -1.84
C GLY A 36 -6.20 4.82 -1.85
N PHE A 37 -6.08 6.12 -1.72
CA PHE A 37 -7.17 7.07 -1.88
C PHE A 37 -6.80 8.12 -2.91
N CYS A 38 -7.81 8.65 -3.62
CA CYS A 38 -7.64 9.85 -4.42
C CYS A 38 -8.71 10.88 -4.08
N ASP A 39 -8.36 12.14 -4.31
CA ASP A 39 -9.30 13.25 -4.17
C ASP A 39 -8.75 14.46 -4.91
N TRP A 40 -9.61 15.47 -5.07
CA TRP A 40 -9.22 16.76 -5.61
C TRP A 40 -8.65 17.63 -4.50
N PHE A 41 -7.53 18.28 -4.78
CA PHE A 41 -6.90 19.24 -3.88
C PHE A 41 -6.38 20.41 -4.71
N GLU A 42 -6.88 21.61 -4.46
CA GLU A 42 -6.49 22.83 -5.19
C GLU A 42 -6.56 22.66 -6.71
N ASN A 43 -7.67 22.10 -7.20
CA ASN A 43 -7.92 21.83 -8.61
C ASN A 43 -7.01 20.76 -9.25
N GLU A 44 -6.23 20.06 -8.42
CA GLU A 44 -5.42 18.92 -8.86
C GLU A 44 -5.98 17.63 -8.28
N ARG A 45 -5.98 16.58 -9.10
CA ARG A 45 -6.31 15.24 -8.65
C ARG A 45 -5.06 14.61 -8.07
N ARG A 46 -5.12 14.26 -6.80
CA ARG A 46 -4.00 13.66 -6.08
C ARG A 46 -4.41 12.31 -5.50
N PHE A 47 -3.42 11.44 -5.33
CA PHE A 47 -3.65 10.18 -4.66
C PHE A 47 -2.55 9.94 -3.63
N VAL A 48 -2.87 9.09 -2.64
CA VAL A 48 -1.93 8.64 -1.63
C VAL A 48 -1.99 7.13 -1.54
N ILE A 49 -0.84 6.51 -1.30
CA ILE A 49 -0.74 5.08 -0.99
C ILE A 49 -0.80 4.95 0.52
N LEU A 50 -1.70 4.10 1.02
CA LEU A 50 -1.81 3.84 2.45
C LEU A 50 -0.66 2.96 2.91
N THR A 51 -0.25 3.17 4.16
CA THR A 51 0.78 2.35 4.78
C THR A 51 0.21 1.59 5.97
N THR A 52 0.92 0.55 6.35
CA THR A 52 0.61 -0.29 7.51
C THR A 52 1.90 -0.63 8.23
N THR A 53 1.81 -1.27 9.38
CA THR A 53 2.98 -1.74 10.12
C THR A 53 3.77 -2.72 9.27
N ALA A 54 5.09 -2.53 9.22
CA ALA A 54 5.98 -3.39 8.44
C ALA A 54 5.92 -4.84 8.95
N ASN A 55 5.92 -5.79 8.02
CA ASN A 55 6.08 -7.20 8.35
C ASN A 55 7.56 -7.51 8.68
N ASP A 56 7.86 -8.76 9.01
CA ASP A 56 9.20 -9.14 9.44
C ASP A 56 10.26 -8.91 8.36
N SER A 57 9.91 -9.04 7.09
CA SER A 57 10.82 -8.78 5.97
C SER A 57 11.20 -7.31 5.86
N MET A 58 10.27 -6.43 6.19
CA MET A 58 10.43 -4.98 6.04
C MET A 58 11.01 -4.29 7.26
N LYS A 59 10.78 -4.81 8.47
CA LYS A 59 11.12 -4.12 9.72
C LYS A 59 12.58 -3.71 9.83
N LYS A 60 13.48 -4.47 9.21
CA LYS A 60 14.91 -4.16 9.23
C LYS A 60 15.25 -2.93 8.39
N ILE A 61 14.36 -2.55 7.48
CA ILE A 61 14.58 -1.44 6.55
C ILE A 61 13.76 -0.23 6.98
N HIS A 62 12.47 -0.46 7.28
CA HIS A 62 11.54 0.61 7.63
C HIS A 62 10.43 0.04 8.52
N ASP A 63 9.84 0.85 9.39
CA ASP A 63 8.78 0.40 10.31
C ASP A 63 7.37 0.44 9.70
N ARG A 64 7.22 1.06 8.53
CA ARG A 64 5.96 1.10 7.77
C ARG A 64 6.17 0.53 6.38
N MET A 65 5.11 0.03 5.78
CA MET A 65 5.14 -0.48 4.41
C MET A 65 3.81 -0.14 3.73
N PRO A 66 3.76 -0.15 2.38
CA PRO A 66 2.48 0.01 1.69
C PRO A 66 1.48 -1.05 2.11
N LEU A 67 0.21 -0.68 2.20
CA LEU A 67 -0.86 -1.64 2.44
C LEU A 67 -1.10 -2.42 1.14
N ILE A 68 -0.58 -3.64 1.09
CA ILE A 68 -0.68 -4.53 -0.06
C ILE A 68 -1.86 -5.45 0.17
N LEU A 69 -2.76 -5.52 -0.80
CA LEU A 69 -3.97 -6.32 -0.72
C LEU A 69 -3.78 -7.64 -1.44
N GLU A 70 -4.08 -8.72 -0.73
CA GLU A 70 -4.22 -10.02 -1.36
C GLU A 70 -5.51 -10.06 -2.18
N ARG A 71 -5.60 -11.03 -3.10
CA ARG A 71 -6.72 -11.11 -4.04
C ARG A 71 -8.09 -11.07 -3.34
N GLU A 72 -8.24 -11.81 -2.25
CA GLU A 72 -9.49 -11.87 -1.49
C GLU A 72 -9.78 -10.58 -0.72
N GLN A 73 -8.79 -9.74 -0.48
CA GLN A 73 -8.95 -8.47 0.21
C GLN A 73 -9.34 -7.32 -0.71
N ILE A 74 -9.17 -7.48 -2.02
CA ILE A 74 -9.47 -6.41 -2.98
C ILE A 74 -10.94 -6.04 -2.95
N THR A 75 -11.84 -7.03 -2.95
CA THR A 75 -13.27 -6.79 -2.84
C THR A 75 -13.61 -6.12 -1.51
N ASP A 76 -12.99 -6.57 -0.43
CA ASP A 76 -13.21 -6.00 0.92
C ASP A 76 -12.77 -4.55 0.97
N TRP A 77 -11.72 -4.17 0.26
CA TRP A 77 -11.24 -2.80 0.22
C TRP A 77 -12.31 -1.83 -0.29
N PHE A 78 -13.11 -2.26 -1.26
CA PHE A 78 -14.18 -1.44 -1.83
C PHE A 78 -15.51 -1.58 -1.10
N ASP A 79 -15.61 -2.45 -0.09
CA ASP A 79 -16.81 -2.63 0.73
C ASP A 79 -16.74 -1.71 1.95
N ASN A 80 -17.73 -0.83 2.10
CA ASN A 80 -17.77 0.15 3.20
C ASN A 80 -17.79 -0.49 4.59
N ASN A 81 -18.32 -1.71 4.69
CA ASN A 81 -18.43 -2.41 5.97
C ASN A 81 -17.14 -3.18 6.32
N LYS A 82 -16.38 -3.59 5.32
CA LYS A 82 -15.19 -4.43 5.51
C LYS A 82 -13.88 -3.63 5.45
N MET A 83 -13.88 -2.52 4.71
CA MET A 83 -12.68 -1.70 4.54
C MET A 83 -12.04 -1.28 5.85
N PRO A 84 -12.78 -0.85 6.89
CA PRO A 84 -12.15 -0.41 8.14
C PRO A 84 -11.28 -1.48 8.80
N VAL A 85 -11.60 -2.76 8.65
CA VAL A 85 -10.80 -3.85 9.21
C VAL A 85 -9.41 -3.89 8.56
N LEU A 86 -9.32 -3.60 7.27
CA LEU A 86 -8.04 -3.62 6.54
C LEU A 86 -7.11 -2.49 6.97
N LEU A 87 -7.63 -1.44 7.58
CA LEU A 87 -6.85 -0.30 8.06
C LEU A 87 -6.29 -0.50 9.47
N GLN A 88 -6.68 -1.57 10.15
CA GLN A 88 -6.20 -1.88 11.49
C GLN A 88 -4.85 -2.59 11.40
N ALA A 89 -3.80 -1.82 11.60
CA ALA A 89 -2.46 -2.40 11.55
C ALA A 89 -1.49 -1.66 12.47
#